data_0b344b41a5a8d183ad555cc010dcaf3c
#
_entry.id   0b344b41a5a8d183ad555cc010dcaf3c
#
_cell.length_a   1.000
_cell.length_b   1.000
_cell.length_c   1.000
_cell.angle_alpha   90.00
_cell.angle_beta   90.00
_cell.angle_gamma   90.00
#
_symmetry.space_group_name_H-M   'P 1'
#
loop_
_entity.id
_entity.type
_entity.pdbx_description
1 polymer ?
#
loop_
_entity_poly.entity_id
_entity_poly.type
_entity_poly.pdbx_seq_one_letter_code
_entity_poly.pdbx_strand_id
1 'polypeptide(L)'
;MKTKRLLTLIITLICILFISACSGISVNRKANAVDNWSHIKQRGYVTVGVDDTFVPMDFRQKNGQLIGYDVDLANAVFKQYGINVSFQTIDWSMNTTELKNGTIDLIWNGFSKNPERETKVSFSKTYLYTSQVLVSLKKNKINTIAAMKNKTLGVQTGSSGYNDVMKYPKVFKNHIKNQDPILYDSFTNAFIDLNAGRIQGLLIDSTYANYYISRQKHPENFTEIDSPFPKEEFGVGMRKSDLTLHKKINYALEKLAKNGTLTKINHKWFGNKAESPLLQTKKD
;
A
#
# COMPACT_ATOMS: atom_id res chain seq x y z
N MET A 1 -12.80 52.49 41.36
CA MET A 1 -11.56 52.15 40.64
C MET A 1 -10.98 50.78 41.02
N LYS A 2 -11.01 50.36 42.27
CA LYS A 2 -10.45 49.08 42.74
C LYS A 2 -11.16 47.84 42.15
N THR A 3 -12.48 47.84 42.03
CA THR A 3 -13.30 46.73 41.51
C THR A 3 -13.09 46.51 40.01
N LYS A 4 -12.92 47.55 39.20
CA LYS A 4 -12.61 47.39 37.75
C LYS A 4 -11.23 46.76 37.53
N ARG A 5 -10.21 47.13 38.32
CA ARG A 5 -8.87 46.53 38.24
C ARG A 5 -8.86 45.05 38.65
N LEU A 6 -9.67 44.68 39.65
CA LEU A 6 -9.79 43.30 40.09
C LEU A 6 -10.46 42.43 39.02
N LEU A 7 -11.50 42.93 38.35
CA LEU A 7 -12.19 42.24 37.27
C LEU A 7 -11.27 42.01 36.05
N THR A 8 -10.46 43.01 35.69
CA THR A 8 -9.49 42.92 34.60
C THR A 8 -8.42 41.85 34.90
N LEU A 9 -7.92 41.81 36.14
CA LEU A 9 -6.95 40.80 36.58
C LEU A 9 -7.52 39.38 36.53
N ILE A 10 -8.76 39.17 36.92
CA ILE A 10 -9.42 37.85 36.85
C ILE A 10 -9.63 37.42 35.42
N ILE A 11 -10.08 38.33 34.53
CA ILE A 11 -10.24 38.00 33.08
C ILE A 11 -8.90 37.65 32.44
N THR A 12 -7.83 38.40 32.77
CA THR A 12 -6.49 38.09 32.23
C THR A 12 -5.96 36.72 32.72
N LEU A 13 -6.21 36.39 34.00
CA LEU A 13 -5.83 35.10 34.57
C LEU A 13 -6.59 33.94 33.92
N ILE A 14 -7.89 34.11 33.64
CA ILE A 14 -8.71 33.13 32.94
C ILE A 14 -8.23 32.97 31.51
N CYS A 15 -7.88 34.02 30.77
CA CYS A 15 -7.34 33.94 29.42
C CYS A 15 -6.00 33.19 29.37
N ILE A 16 -5.11 33.38 30.36
CA ILE A 16 -3.84 32.68 30.48
C ILE A 16 -4.05 31.19 30.73
N LEU A 17 -5.05 30.78 31.51
CA LEU A 17 -5.41 29.38 31.73
C LEU A 17 -5.94 28.70 30.47
N PHE A 18 -6.67 29.41 29.60
CA PHE A 18 -7.15 28.88 28.32
C PHE A 18 -6.03 28.76 27.27
N ILE A 19 -5.00 29.58 27.30
CA ILE A 19 -3.85 29.48 26.37
C ILE A 19 -2.95 28.28 26.72
N SER A 20 -2.86 27.90 28.01
CA SER A 20 -2.11 26.71 28.43
C SER A 20 -2.77 25.37 28.03
N ALA A 21 -4.07 25.34 27.72
CA ALA A 21 -4.77 24.11 27.28
C ALA A 21 -4.53 23.77 25.79
N CYS A 22 -3.96 24.68 25.00
CA CYS A 22 -3.62 24.49 23.61
C CYS A 22 -2.16 24.06 23.36
N SER A 23 -1.43 23.58 24.37
CA SER A 23 -0.20 22.82 24.12
C SER A 23 -0.58 21.47 23.51
N GLY A 24 -0.96 21.47 22.26
CA GLY A 24 -1.16 20.28 21.44
C GLY A 24 0.12 19.48 21.47
N ILE A 25 0.17 18.48 22.34
CA ILE A 25 1.22 17.45 22.29
C ILE A 25 1.16 16.91 20.87
N SER A 26 2.17 17.21 20.06
CA SER A 26 2.16 16.81 18.67
C SER A 26 1.99 15.30 18.64
N VAL A 27 0.82 14.83 18.20
CA VAL A 27 0.45 13.43 18.07
C VAL A 27 1.56 12.68 17.31
N ASN A 28 2.21 13.34 16.36
CA ASN A 28 3.30 12.84 15.54
C ASN A 28 4.56 12.42 16.31
N ARG A 29 4.95 13.13 17.37
CA ARG A 29 6.14 12.74 18.16
C ARG A 29 5.89 11.48 18.97
N LYS A 30 4.67 11.30 19.49
CA LYS A 30 4.31 10.10 20.27
C LYS A 30 4.12 8.86 19.38
N ALA A 31 3.53 9.01 18.20
CA ALA A 31 3.25 7.89 17.30
C ALA A 31 4.51 7.11 16.87
N ASN A 32 5.66 7.80 16.74
CA ASN A 32 6.92 7.17 16.31
C ASN A 32 7.91 6.87 17.44
N ALA A 33 7.58 7.21 18.69
CA ALA A 33 8.47 7.02 19.84
C ALA A 33 8.03 5.87 20.74
N VAL A 34 6.78 5.40 20.61
CA VAL A 34 6.16 4.43 21.53
C VAL A 34 5.55 3.29 20.71
N ASP A 35 5.58 2.09 21.29
CA ASP A 35 4.86 0.93 20.78
C ASP A 35 3.34 1.13 20.98
N ASN A 36 2.58 1.18 19.87
CA ASN A 36 1.17 1.52 19.90
C ASN A 36 0.23 0.34 20.16
N TRP A 37 0.74 -0.87 20.37
CA TRP A 37 -0.10 -2.05 20.58
C TRP A 37 -1.12 -1.90 21.71
N SER A 38 -0.71 -1.32 22.84
CA SER A 38 -1.60 -1.09 23.98
C SER A 38 -2.75 -0.14 23.62
N HIS A 39 -2.47 0.90 22.86
CA HIS A 39 -3.50 1.84 22.36
C HIS A 39 -4.47 1.18 21.39
N ILE A 40 -3.95 0.39 20.43
CA ILE A 40 -4.76 -0.38 19.47
C ILE A 40 -5.68 -1.34 20.22
N LYS A 41 -5.15 -2.07 21.21
CA LYS A 41 -5.91 -3.00 22.03
C LYS A 41 -7.00 -2.29 22.84
N GLN A 42 -6.67 -1.16 23.47
CA GLN A 42 -7.61 -0.38 24.28
C GLN A 42 -8.77 0.19 23.47
N ARG A 43 -8.51 0.74 22.27
CA ARG A 43 -9.56 1.28 21.38
C ARG A 43 -10.33 0.20 20.61
N GLY A 44 -9.82 -1.06 20.56
CA GLY A 44 -10.49 -2.21 19.96
C GLY A 44 -10.41 -2.28 18.43
N TYR A 45 -9.69 -1.40 17.77
CA TYR A 45 -9.49 -1.44 16.33
C TYR A 45 -8.08 -1.00 15.90
N VAL A 46 -7.67 -1.42 14.70
CA VAL A 46 -6.46 -1.00 14.00
C VAL A 46 -6.85 -0.27 12.72
N THR A 47 -6.15 0.83 12.39
CA THR A 47 -6.38 1.58 11.15
C THR A 47 -5.37 1.17 10.09
N VAL A 48 -5.87 0.67 8.96
CA VAL A 48 -5.07 0.20 7.82
C VAL A 48 -5.23 1.17 6.66
N GLY A 49 -4.13 1.74 6.18
CA GLY A 49 -4.10 2.60 4.99
C GLY A 49 -4.05 1.77 3.72
N VAL A 50 -4.95 2.07 2.78
CA VAL A 50 -5.11 1.37 1.51
C VAL A 50 -5.35 2.33 0.34
N ASP A 51 -4.91 1.95 -0.86
CA ASP A 51 -5.46 2.42 -2.14
C ASP A 51 -6.63 1.49 -2.48
N ASP A 52 -7.86 1.96 -2.32
CA ASP A 52 -9.08 1.18 -2.50
C ASP A 52 -9.45 0.91 -3.97
N THR A 53 -8.48 1.07 -4.86
CA THR A 53 -8.56 0.73 -6.29
C THR A 53 -7.58 -0.37 -6.70
N PHE A 54 -6.73 -0.87 -5.77
CA PHE A 54 -5.65 -1.82 -6.05
C PHE A 54 -6.13 -3.28 -6.09
N VAL A 55 -6.69 -3.69 -7.23
CA VAL A 55 -7.19 -5.07 -7.42
C VAL A 55 -6.05 -6.10 -7.52
N PRO A 56 -6.18 -7.30 -6.97
CA PRO A 56 -7.23 -7.81 -6.11
C PRO A 56 -6.94 -7.63 -4.62
N MET A 57 -5.98 -6.77 -4.25
CA MET A 57 -5.51 -6.62 -2.87
C MET A 57 -6.53 -5.90 -2.00
N ASP A 58 -6.94 -4.69 -2.42
CA ASP A 58 -7.92 -3.85 -1.74
C ASP A 58 -8.69 -3.03 -2.78
N PHE A 59 -9.99 -3.25 -2.91
CA PHE A 59 -10.78 -2.49 -3.87
C PHE A 59 -12.26 -2.43 -3.49
N ARG A 60 -12.94 -1.38 -3.96
CA ARG A 60 -14.38 -1.22 -3.73
C ARG A 60 -15.20 -1.90 -4.83
N GLN A 61 -16.18 -2.65 -4.38
CA GLN A 61 -17.24 -3.14 -5.25
C GLN A 61 -18.21 -2.01 -5.61
N LYS A 62 -19.08 -2.26 -6.59
CA LYS A 62 -20.12 -1.29 -7.02
C LYS A 62 -21.05 -0.83 -5.89
N ASN A 63 -21.24 -1.64 -4.86
CA ASN A 63 -22.04 -1.32 -3.67
C ASN A 63 -21.25 -0.52 -2.61
N GLY A 64 -19.99 -0.13 -2.90
CA GLY A 64 -19.11 0.61 -2.00
C GLY A 64 -18.35 -0.25 -0.98
N GLN A 65 -18.65 -1.56 -0.89
CA GLN A 65 -17.97 -2.45 0.04
C GLN A 65 -16.49 -2.63 -0.36
N LEU A 66 -15.57 -2.43 0.59
CA LEU A 66 -14.16 -2.76 0.41
C LEU A 66 -13.96 -4.27 0.56
N ILE A 67 -13.35 -4.87 -0.43
CA ILE A 67 -12.97 -6.28 -0.45
C ILE A 67 -11.55 -6.43 -1.00
N GLY A 68 -10.95 -7.59 -0.82
CA GLY A 68 -9.62 -7.88 -1.39
C GLY A 68 -8.88 -8.95 -0.62
N TYR A 69 -7.78 -9.36 -1.20
CA TYR A 69 -6.87 -10.32 -0.60
C TYR A 69 -6.31 -9.79 0.73
N ASP A 70 -5.81 -8.55 0.75
CA ASP A 70 -5.25 -7.93 1.95
C ASP A 70 -6.34 -7.58 2.96
N VAL A 71 -7.56 -7.24 2.50
CA VAL A 71 -8.73 -7.06 3.38
C VAL A 71 -9.05 -8.36 4.14
N ASP A 72 -9.12 -9.49 3.43
CA ASP A 72 -9.39 -10.79 4.05
C ASP A 72 -8.26 -11.19 5.01
N LEU A 73 -7.00 -10.97 4.60
CA LEU A 73 -5.84 -11.36 5.39
C LEU A 73 -5.70 -10.50 6.66
N ALA A 74 -5.88 -9.18 6.55
CA ALA A 74 -5.86 -8.26 7.69
C ALA A 74 -6.95 -8.63 8.72
N ASN A 75 -8.19 -8.84 8.26
CA ASN A 75 -9.28 -9.29 9.12
C ASN A 75 -8.97 -10.62 9.80
N ALA A 76 -8.40 -11.60 9.09
CA ALA A 76 -8.04 -12.90 9.66
C ALA A 76 -6.93 -12.78 10.71
N VAL A 77 -5.95 -11.89 10.50
CA VAL A 77 -4.87 -11.61 11.45
C VAL A 77 -5.42 -10.99 12.73
N PHE A 78 -6.19 -9.91 12.63
CA PHE A 78 -6.65 -9.16 13.81
C PHE A 78 -7.81 -9.82 14.55
N LYS A 79 -8.60 -10.66 13.88
CA LYS A 79 -9.59 -11.55 14.53
C LYS A 79 -8.99 -12.43 15.61
N GLN A 80 -7.71 -12.84 15.47
CA GLN A 80 -7.03 -13.66 16.49
C GLN A 80 -6.81 -12.91 17.80
N TYR A 81 -6.88 -11.58 17.78
CA TYR A 81 -6.66 -10.69 18.93
C TYR A 81 -7.94 -10.00 19.41
N GLY A 82 -9.11 -10.29 18.78
CA GLY A 82 -10.35 -9.61 19.08
C GLY A 82 -10.34 -8.11 18.71
N ILE A 83 -9.53 -7.73 17.72
CA ILE A 83 -9.36 -6.34 17.25
C ILE A 83 -10.03 -6.21 15.88
N ASN A 84 -10.85 -5.18 15.72
CA ASN A 84 -11.47 -4.86 14.43
C ASN A 84 -10.48 -4.17 13.49
N VAL A 85 -10.67 -4.30 12.18
CA VAL A 85 -9.88 -3.59 11.17
C VAL A 85 -10.71 -2.45 10.60
N SER A 86 -10.18 -1.23 10.69
CA SER A 86 -10.74 -0.03 10.06
C SER A 86 -9.86 0.31 8.85
N PHE A 87 -10.39 0.21 7.65
CA PHE A 87 -9.68 0.56 6.44
C PHE A 87 -9.88 2.03 6.10
N GLN A 88 -8.79 2.75 5.86
CA GLN A 88 -8.78 4.15 5.48
C GLN A 88 -8.15 4.29 4.10
N THR A 89 -8.91 4.81 3.15
CA THR A 89 -8.39 5.19 1.83
C THR A 89 -7.40 6.34 1.99
N ILE A 90 -6.21 6.19 1.42
CA ILE A 90 -5.15 7.19 1.42
C ILE A 90 -4.66 7.48 0.00
N ASP A 91 -4.08 8.65 -0.20
CA ASP A 91 -3.23 8.89 -1.36
C ASP A 91 -1.98 8.00 -1.27
N TRP A 92 -1.77 7.13 -2.28
CA TRP A 92 -0.68 6.18 -2.24
C TRP A 92 0.71 6.83 -2.16
N SER A 93 0.88 8.01 -2.74
CA SER A 93 2.12 8.78 -2.65
C SER A 93 2.45 9.23 -1.22
N MET A 94 1.45 9.26 -0.34
CA MET A 94 1.56 9.69 1.06
C MET A 94 1.65 8.53 2.06
N ASN A 95 1.69 7.26 1.61
CA ASN A 95 1.58 6.07 2.47
C ASN A 95 2.48 6.09 3.72
N THR A 96 3.79 6.33 3.56
CA THR A 96 4.72 6.38 4.69
C THR A 96 4.57 7.65 5.54
N THR A 97 4.09 8.73 4.96
CA THR A 97 3.78 9.99 5.67
C THR A 97 2.57 9.80 6.58
N GLU A 98 1.48 9.21 6.09
CA GLU A 98 0.28 8.89 6.86
C GLU A 98 0.60 7.95 8.04
N LEU A 99 1.42 6.93 7.80
CA LEU A 99 1.91 6.04 8.86
C LEU A 99 2.73 6.80 9.90
N LYS A 100 3.66 7.65 9.47
CA LYS A 100 4.51 8.46 10.35
C LYS A 100 3.70 9.44 11.18
N ASN A 101 2.67 10.04 10.59
CA ASN A 101 1.80 11.00 11.26
C ASN A 101 0.82 10.35 12.25
N GLY A 102 0.69 9.03 12.22
CA GLY A 102 -0.24 8.30 13.09
C GLY A 102 -1.70 8.35 12.63
N THR A 103 -1.97 8.82 11.42
CA THR A 103 -3.29 8.79 10.79
C THR A 103 -3.73 7.36 10.54
N ILE A 104 -2.77 6.50 10.17
CA ILE A 104 -2.92 5.05 10.04
C ILE A 104 -1.93 4.33 10.95
N ASP A 105 -2.24 3.08 11.30
CA ASP A 105 -1.34 2.22 12.08
C ASP A 105 -0.51 1.32 11.20
N LEU A 106 -1.04 0.93 10.05
CA LEU A 106 -0.44 0.00 9.12
C LEU A 106 -0.61 0.49 7.69
N ILE A 107 0.35 0.14 6.82
CA ILE A 107 0.21 0.13 5.38
C ILE A 107 0.06 -1.33 4.98
N TRP A 108 -1.10 -1.71 4.42
CA TRP A 108 -1.36 -3.07 3.99
C TRP A 108 -2.17 -3.06 2.70
N ASN A 109 -1.47 -3.07 1.56
CA ASN A 109 -2.06 -2.87 0.24
C ASN A 109 -1.06 -3.31 -0.85
N GLY A 110 -0.67 -4.60 -0.85
CA GLY A 110 0.37 -5.06 -1.75
C GLY A 110 1.66 -4.22 -1.60
N PHE A 111 2.09 -3.97 -0.36
CA PHE A 111 3.17 -3.03 -0.08
C PHE A 111 4.52 -3.70 -0.26
N SER A 112 5.17 -3.46 -1.41
CA SER A 112 6.48 -4.03 -1.76
C SER A 112 7.57 -3.51 -0.84
N LYS A 113 8.38 -4.45 -0.33
CA LYS A 113 9.61 -4.15 0.39
C LYS A 113 10.66 -3.66 -0.60
N ASN A 114 11.30 -2.56 -0.27
CA ASN A 114 12.48 -2.08 -0.96
C ASN A 114 13.37 -1.29 0.00
N PRO A 115 14.67 -1.08 -0.33
CA PRO A 115 15.61 -0.41 0.57
C PRO A 115 15.18 0.99 1.01
N GLU A 116 14.52 1.76 0.13
CA GLU A 116 14.05 3.10 0.46
C GLU A 116 12.96 3.04 1.55
N ARG A 117 11.95 2.16 1.36
CA ARG A 117 10.84 1.98 2.31
C ARG A 117 11.33 1.41 3.65
N GLU A 118 12.28 0.49 3.64
CA GLU A 118 12.89 -0.08 4.84
C GLU A 118 13.63 0.94 5.71
N THR A 119 14.10 2.05 5.13
CA THR A 119 14.63 3.17 5.93
C THR A 119 13.54 3.85 6.75
N LYS A 120 12.29 3.85 6.28
CA LYS A 120 11.15 4.61 6.81
C LYS A 120 10.25 3.77 7.71
N VAL A 121 10.06 2.49 7.38
CA VAL A 121 9.10 1.58 8.05
C VAL A 121 9.76 0.25 8.42
N SER A 122 9.11 -0.49 9.33
CA SER A 122 9.38 -1.89 9.61
C SER A 122 8.38 -2.75 8.82
N PHE A 123 8.84 -3.84 8.22
CA PHE A 123 8.00 -4.76 7.47
C PHE A 123 7.74 -6.07 8.21
N SER A 124 6.57 -6.62 8.05
CA SER A 124 6.27 -7.99 8.43
C SER A 124 7.07 -9.01 7.61
N LYS A 125 6.94 -10.28 7.95
CA LYS A 125 7.31 -11.38 7.04
C LYS A 125 6.61 -11.19 5.70
N THR A 126 7.27 -11.60 4.62
CA THR A 126 6.70 -11.62 3.27
C THR A 126 5.51 -12.58 3.24
N TYR A 127 4.36 -12.10 2.79
CA TYR A 127 3.17 -12.94 2.68
C TYR A 127 2.82 -13.32 1.23
N LEU A 128 3.32 -12.56 0.25
CA LEU A 128 3.12 -12.82 -1.18
C LEU A 128 4.32 -12.30 -1.99
N TYR A 129 4.62 -12.96 -3.11
CA TYR A 129 5.55 -12.45 -4.12
C TYR A 129 4.80 -11.83 -5.30
N THR A 130 5.41 -10.82 -5.91
CA THR A 130 4.98 -10.20 -7.16
C THR A 130 6.20 -9.84 -8.02
N SER A 131 5.95 -9.32 -9.22
CA SER A 131 6.96 -8.74 -10.10
C SER A 131 6.38 -7.56 -10.85
N GLN A 132 7.21 -6.65 -11.34
CA GLN A 132 6.76 -5.60 -12.23
C GLN A 132 6.63 -6.13 -13.66
N VAL A 133 5.52 -5.82 -14.32
CA VAL A 133 5.27 -6.16 -15.71
C VAL A 133 4.88 -4.92 -16.51
N LEU A 134 5.25 -4.92 -17.78
CA LEU A 134 4.77 -3.92 -18.73
C LEU A 134 3.50 -4.43 -19.39
N VAL A 135 2.39 -3.74 -19.16
CA VAL A 135 1.11 -3.99 -19.84
C VAL A 135 0.97 -3.04 -21.02
N SER A 136 0.58 -3.57 -22.18
CA SER A 136 0.28 -2.80 -23.38
C SER A 136 -0.93 -3.38 -24.10
N LEU A 137 -1.49 -2.63 -25.04
CA LEU A 137 -2.49 -3.17 -25.96
C LEU A 137 -1.77 -3.77 -27.19
N LYS A 138 -2.23 -4.92 -27.69
CA LYS A 138 -1.67 -5.59 -28.90
C LYS A 138 -1.59 -4.67 -30.10
N LYS A 139 -2.57 -3.76 -30.26
CA LYS A 139 -2.55 -2.75 -31.35
C LYS A 139 -1.32 -1.85 -31.33
N ASN A 140 -0.68 -1.67 -30.18
CA ASN A 140 0.54 -0.86 -30.03
C ASN A 140 1.80 -1.57 -30.52
N LYS A 141 1.71 -2.89 -30.80
CA LYS A 141 2.83 -3.74 -31.28
C LYS A 141 4.06 -3.71 -30.34
N ILE A 142 3.81 -3.60 -29.03
CA ILE A 142 4.86 -3.63 -27.99
C ILE A 142 4.91 -5.05 -27.44
N ASN A 143 5.95 -5.80 -27.84
CA ASN A 143 6.17 -7.18 -27.46
C ASN A 143 7.48 -7.35 -26.66
N THR A 144 8.24 -6.30 -26.46
CA THR A 144 9.47 -6.24 -25.68
C THR A 144 9.58 -4.90 -24.97
N ILE A 145 10.37 -4.83 -23.91
CA ILE A 145 10.68 -3.55 -23.22
C ILE A 145 11.32 -2.54 -24.20
N ALA A 146 12.21 -3.00 -25.09
CA ALA A 146 12.87 -2.14 -26.07
C ALA A 146 11.90 -1.46 -27.04
N ALA A 147 10.74 -2.08 -27.32
CA ALA A 147 9.69 -1.49 -28.17
C ALA A 147 9.01 -0.25 -27.54
N MET A 148 9.29 0.05 -26.27
CA MET A 148 8.86 1.30 -25.63
C MET A 148 9.66 2.54 -26.08
N LYS A 149 10.66 2.39 -26.94
CA LYS A 149 11.43 3.53 -27.48
C LYS A 149 10.49 4.58 -28.08
N ASN A 150 10.62 5.83 -27.61
CA ASN A 150 9.79 6.98 -27.98
C ASN A 150 8.27 6.78 -27.73
N LYS A 151 7.86 5.85 -26.88
CA LYS A 151 6.49 5.61 -26.45
C LYS A 151 6.26 6.18 -25.06
N THR A 152 5.00 6.48 -24.75
CA THR A 152 4.60 7.00 -23.46
C THR A 152 4.36 5.86 -22.48
N LEU A 153 5.09 5.89 -21.35
CA LEU A 153 4.94 4.96 -20.22
C LEU A 153 4.11 5.60 -19.13
N GLY A 154 3.15 4.87 -18.57
CA GLY A 154 2.44 5.24 -17.35
C GLY A 154 2.99 4.45 -16.16
N VAL A 155 2.98 5.07 -14.98
CA VAL A 155 3.27 4.44 -13.68
C VAL A 155 2.42 5.09 -12.60
N GLN A 156 2.18 4.40 -11.48
CA GLN A 156 1.54 5.05 -10.32
C GLN A 156 2.57 5.82 -9.50
N THR A 157 2.20 7.01 -9.04
CA THR A 157 3.01 7.85 -8.15
C THR A 157 3.30 7.12 -6.84
N GLY A 158 4.56 7.09 -6.40
CA GLY A 158 4.97 6.42 -5.15
C GLY A 158 4.95 4.89 -5.20
N SER A 159 4.70 4.28 -6.38
CA SER A 159 4.78 2.82 -6.56
C SER A 159 6.24 2.33 -6.59
N SER A 160 6.43 1.02 -6.39
CA SER A 160 7.74 0.38 -6.59
C SER A 160 8.17 0.45 -8.05
N GLY A 161 7.22 0.29 -9.00
CA GLY A 161 7.49 0.43 -10.43
C GLY A 161 8.06 1.81 -10.80
N TYR A 162 7.53 2.89 -10.23
CA TYR A 162 8.11 4.23 -10.41
C TYR A 162 9.55 4.29 -9.89
N ASN A 163 9.80 3.78 -8.69
CA ASN A 163 11.14 3.76 -8.10
C ASN A 163 12.13 2.95 -8.96
N ASP A 164 11.69 1.83 -9.53
CA ASP A 164 12.52 1.01 -10.42
C ASP A 164 12.84 1.71 -11.74
N VAL A 165 11.88 2.43 -12.34
CA VAL A 165 12.14 3.25 -13.54
C VAL A 165 13.20 4.30 -13.27
N MET A 166 13.18 4.92 -12.08
CA MET A 166 14.17 5.93 -11.70
C MET A 166 15.53 5.33 -11.35
N LYS A 167 15.53 4.20 -10.63
CA LYS A 167 16.75 3.52 -10.18
C LYS A 167 17.51 2.83 -11.33
N TYR A 168 16.77 2.30 -12.31
CA TYR A 168 17.32 1.58 -13.47
C TYR A 168 16.98 2.28 -14.79
N PRO A 169 17.48 3.53 -15.02
CA PRO A 169 17.02 4.38 -16.12
C PRO A 169 17.27 3.79 -17.52
N LYS A 170 18.26 2.88 -17.66
CA LYS A 170 18.54 2.18 -18.91
C LYS A 170 17.42 1.21 -19.33
N VAL A 171 16.54 0.78 -18.44
CA VAL A 171 15.44 -0.15 -18.75
C VAL A 171 14.31 0.59 -19.47
N PHE A 172 13.85 1.71 -18.93
CA PHE A 172 12.75 2.49 -19.49
C PHE A 172 13.10 3.97 -19.69
N LYS A 173 13.52 4.66 -18.62
CA LYS A 173 13.61 6.13 -18.59
C LYS A 173 14.36 6.73 -19.77
N ASN A 174 15.50 6.19 -20.13
CA ASN A 174 16.35 6.69 -21.20
C ASN A 174 15.79 6.46 -22.62
N HIS A 175 14.72 5.67 -22.75
CA HIS A 175 14.21 5.25 -24.05
C HIS A 175 12.78 5.72 -24.31
N ILE A 176 11.99 5.95 -23.26
CA ILE A 176 10.60 6.40 -23.38
C ILE A 176 10.53 7.85 -23.85
N LYS A 177 9.33 8.25 -24.32
CA LYS A 177 9.06 9.62 -24.75
C LYS A 177 9.33 10.60 -23.59
N ASN A 178 9.98 11.70 -23.86
CA ASN A 178 10.37 12.75 -22.90
C ASN A 178 11.29 12.28 -21.76
N GLN A 179 11.74 11.04 -21.77
CA GLN A 179 12.58 10.43 -20.71
C GLN A 179 11.93 10.46 -19.31
N ASP A 180 10.62 10.63 -19.25
CA ASP A 180 9.85 10.59 -18.01
C ASP A 180 8.52 9.85 -18.22
N PRO A 181 8.08 9.02 -17.26
CA PRO A 181 6.76 8.39 -17.30
C PRO A 181 5.66 9.41 -16.95
N ILE A 182 4.44 9.15 -17.44
CA ILE A 182 3.24 9.82 -16.94
C ILE A 182 2.89 9.23 -15.58
N LEU A 183 2.69 10.10 -14.59
CA LEU A 183 2.36 9.73 -13.22
C LEU A 183 0.84 9.70 -13.03
N TYR A 184 0.34 8.63 -12.40
CA TYR A 184 -1.07 8.45 -12.07
C TYR A 184 -1.25 8.27 -10.56
N ASP A 185 -2.34 8.79 -10.03
CA ASP A 185 -2.70 8.59 -8.63
C ASP A 185 -3.17 7.15 -8.38
N SER A 186 -3.80 6.53 -9.39
CA SER A 186 -4.27 5.14 -9.34
C SER A 186 -4.02 4.39 -10.64
N PHE A 187 -3.87 3.07 -10.56
CA PHE A 187 -3.78 2.21 -11.73
C PHE A 187 -5.08 2.19 -12.54
N THR A 188 -6.24 2.41 -11.91
CA THR A 188 -7.52 2.56 -12.62
C THR A 188 -7.46 3.69 -13.64
N ASN A 189 -6.95 4.87 -13.26
CA ASN A 189 -6.78 6.00 -14.16
C ASN A 189 -5.76 5.70 -15.27
N ALA A 190 -4.67 5.04 -14.94
CA ALA A 190 -3.66 4.61 -15.90
C ALA A 190 -4.23 3.63 -16.95
N PHE A 191 -5.08 2.68 -16.54
CA PHE A 191 -5.73 1.75 -17.48
C PHE A 191 -6.76 2.46 -18.39
N ILE A 192 -7.47 3.49 -17.89
CA ILE A 192 -8.34 4.32 -18.73
C ILE A 192 -7.52 4.96 -19.85
N ASP A 193 -6.36 5.51 -19.53
CA ASP A 193 -5.47 6.14 -20.50
C ASP A 193 -4.80 5.15 -21.46
N LEU A 194 -4.44 3.98 -20.97
CA LEU A 194 -3.93 2.88 -21.79
C LEU A 194 -4.98 2.43 -22.83
N ASN A 195 -6.21 2.20 -22.40
CA ASN A 195 -7.32 1.80 -23.28
C ASN A 195 -7.68 2.88 -24.31
N ALA A 196 -7.60 4.15 -23.92
CA ALA A 196 -7.80 5.30 -24.81
C ALA A 196 -6.61 5.56 -25.76
N GLY A 197 -5.46 4.88 -25.55
CA GLY A 197 -4.24 5.07 -26.36
C GLY A 197 -3.44 6.33 -26.00
N ARG A 198 -3.76 7.01 -24.89
CA ARG A 198 -3.00 8.18 -24.41
C ARG A 198 -1.62 7.79 -23.87
N ILE A 199 -1.50 6.60 -23.30
CA ILE A 199 -0.21 5.92 -23.04
C ILE A 199 -0.14 4.62 -23.82
N GLN A 200 1.06 4.16 -24.14
CA GLN A 200 1.26 2.92 -24.91
C GLN A 200 1.70 1.75 -24.03
N GLY A 201 2.24 2.02 -22.85
CA GLY A 201 2.63 1.02 -21.87
C GLY A 201 2.32 1.49 -20.45
N LEU A 202 1.99 0.54 -19.58
CA LEU A 202 1.77 0.74 -18.15
C LEU A 202 2.65 -0.23 -17.39
N LEU A 203 3.54 0.26 -16.55
CA LEU A 203 4.34 -0.57 -15.64
C LEU A 203 3.58 -0.76 -14.33
N ILE A 204 3.38 -2.01 -13.93
CA ILE A 204 2.47 -2.38 -12.85
C ILE A 204 2.82 -3.75 -12.27
N ASP A 205 2.36 -4.01 -11.04
CA ASP A 205 2.47 -5.33 -10.42
C ASP A 205 1.73 -6.41 -11.20
N SER A 206 2.39 -7.55 -11.42
CA SER A 206 1.82 -8.71 -12.13
C SER A 206 0.54 -9.23 -11.47
N THR A 207 0.44 -9.15 -10.14
CA THR A 207 -0.78 -9.49 -9.39
C THR A 207 -1.97 -8.64 -9.81
N TYR A 208 -1.76 -7.32 -9.99
CA TYR A 208 -2.81 -6.42 -10.49
C TYR A 208 -3.11 -6.71 -11.97
N ALA A 209 -2.08 -6.74 -12.81
CA ALA A 209 -2.21 -6.94 -14.26
C ALA A 209 -3.02 -8.19 -14.57
N ASN A 210 -2.63 -9.33 -14.02
CA ASN A 210 -3.30 -10.61 -14.21
C ASN A 210 -4.77 -10.58 -13.79
N TYR A 211 -5.07 -9.98 -12.62
CA TYR A 211 -6.44 -9.89 -12.13
C TYR A 211 -7.29 -8.96 -13.01
N TYR A 212 -6.77 -7.78 -13.36
CA TYR A 212 -7.49 -6.81 -14.18
C TYR A 212 -7.74 -7.34 -15.59
N ILE A 213 -6.70 -7.84 -16.27
CA ILE A 213 -6.79 -8.32 -17.65
C ILE A 213 -7.76 -9.50 -17.76
N SER A 214 -7.68 -10.47 -16.84
CA SER A 214 -8.55 -11.65 -16.87
C SER A 214 -10.05 -11.35 -16.76
N ARG A 215 -10.41 -10.14 -16.30
CA ARG A 215 -11.80 -9.68 -16.12
C ARG A 215 -12.27 -8.71 -17.20
N GLN A 216 -11.41 -8.40 -18.17
CA GLN A 216 -11.82 -7.60 -19.31
C GLN A 216 -12.68 -8.42 -20.27
N LYS A 217 -13.55 -7.74 -21.03
CA LYS A 217 -14.37 -8.38 -22.07
C LYS A 217 -13.49 -9.05 -23.16
N HIS A 218 -12.33 -8.47 -23.42
CA HIS A 218 -11.38 -8.87 -24.44
C HIS A 218 -9.96 -8.93 -23.85
N PRO A 219 -9.65 -9.90 -22.98
CA PRO A 219 -8.34 -10.04 -22.36
C PRO A 219 -7.22 -10.28 -23.39
N GLU A 220 -7.58 -10.92 -24.52
CA GLU A 220 -6.67 -11.16 -25.65
C GLU A 220 -6.14 -9.89 -26.32
N ASN A 221 -6.73 -8.73 -26.07
CA ASN A 221 -6.26 -7.44 -26.59
C ASN A 221 -5.06 -6.87 -25.83
N PHE A 222 -4.71 -7.46 -24.70
CA PHE A 222 -3.58 -7.04 -23.89
C PHE A 222 -2.35 -7.88 -24.16
N THR A 223 -1.18 -7.27 -23.99
CA THR A 223 0.12 -7.92 -23.94
C THR A 223 0.71 -7.61 -22.57
N GLU A 224 1.20 -8.64 -21.90
CA GLU A 224 1.95 -8.54 -20.64
C GLU A 224 3.38 -9.00 -20.91
N ILE A 225 4.36 -8.21 -20.48
CA ILE A 225 5.78 -8.43 -20.73
C ILE A 225 6.49 -8.33 -19.37
N ASP A 226 7.20 -9.38 -18.99
CA ASP A 226 8.01 -9.37 -17.77
C ASP A 226 9.06 -8.26 -17.84
N SER A 227 9.19 -7.50 -16.77
CA SER A 227 10.27 -6.54 -16.64
C SER A 227 11.54 -7.23 -16.12
N PRO A 228 12.75 -6.71 -16.41
CA PRO A 228 13.99 -7.24 -15.86
C PRO A 228 14.24 -6.77 -14.41
N PHE A 229 13.25 -6.15 -13.76
CA PHE A 229 13.39 -5.72 -12.37
C PHE A 229 13.37 -6.91 -11.41
N PRO A 230 13.96 -6.77 -10.21
CA PRO A 230 13.92 -7.83 -9.21
C PRO A 230 12.50 -8.23 -8.84
N LYS A 231 12.30 -9.50 -8.50
CA LYS A 231 11.07 -9.99 -7.88
C LYS A 231 10.82 -9.24 -6.58
N GLU A 232 9.57 -8.87 -6.33
CA GLU A 232 9.17 -8.08 -5.19
C GLU A 232 8.49 -8.94 -4.12
N GLU A 233 8.59 -8.45 -2.88
CA GLU A 233 8.03 -9.07 -1.70
C GLU A 233 6.99 -8.16 -1.07
N PHE A 234 5.73 -8.61 -0.97
CA PHE A 234 4.70 -7.89 -0.23
C PHE A 234 4.82 -8.19 1.27
N GLY A 235 4.81 -7.13 2.05
CA GLY A 235 4.80 -7.15 3.50
C GLY A 235 3.90 -6.05 4.07
N VAL A 236 3.53 -6.20 5.34
CA VAL A 236 2.78 -5.16 6.06
C VAL A 236 3.76 -4.12 6.57
N GLY A 237 3.55 -2.86 6.22
CA GLY A 237 4.34 -1.73 6.72
C GLY A 237 3.81 -1.20 8.05
N MET A 238 4.71 -0.94 9.00
CA MET A 238 4.39 -0.37 10.31
C MET A 238 5.50 0.55 10.80
N ARG A 239 5.22 1.38 11.80
CA ARG A 239 6.26 2.23 12.40
C ARG A 239 7.35 1.39 13.04
N LYS A 240 8.59 1.84 12.98
CA LYS A 240 9.74 1.13 13.57
C LYS A 240 9.63 0.98 15.09
N SER A 241 8.86 1.84 15.75
CA SER A 241 8.58 1.77 17.19
C SER A 241 7.55 0.71 17.57
N ASP A 242 6.73 0.21 16.61
CA ASP A 242 5.63 -0.72 16.88
C ASP A 242 6.11 -2.20 16.97
N LEU A 243 7.05 -2.46 17.88
CA LEU A 243 7.72 -3.77 18.02
C LEU A 243 6.75 -4.90 18.40
N THR A 244 5.78 -4.61 19.28
CA THR A 244 4.79 -5.62 19.69
C THR A 244 3.83 -5.91 18.54
N LEU A 245 3.35 -4.88 17.84
CA LEU A 245 2.48 -5.04 16.66
C LEU A 245 3.18 -5.88 15.58
N HIS A 246 4.45 -5.61 15.31
CA HIS A 246 5.28 -6.40 14.38
C HIS A 246 5.33 -7.89 14.75
N LYS A 247 5.64 -8.21 16.03
CA LYS A 247 5.66 -9.59 16.51
C LYS A 247 4.30 -10.27 16.40
N LYS A 248 3.21 -9.54 16.72
CA LYS A 248 1.84 -10.06 16.67
C LYS A 248 1.42 -10.36 15.23
N ILE A 249 1.67 -9.48 14.28
CA ILE A 249 1.35 -9.70 12.87
C ILE A 249 2.11 -10.92 12.34
N ASN A 250 3.42 -11.00 12.57
CA ASN A 250 4.23 -12.13 12.09
C ASN A 250 3.77 -13.47 12.68
N TYR A 251 3.48 -13.50 13.98
CA TYR A 251 2.94 -14.70 14.63
C TYR A 251 1.59 -15.12 14.03
N ALA A 252 0.70 -14.15 13.81
CA ALA A 252 -0.62 -14.43 13.24
C ALA A 252 -0.51 -14.94 11.81
N LEU A 253 0.32 -14.33 10.96
CA LEU A 253 0.55 -14.78 9.59
C LEU A 253 1.03 -16.23 9.53
N GLU A 254 2.01 -16.60 10.38
CA GLU A 254 2.49 -17.99 10.49
C GLU A 254 1.39 -18.96 10.95
N LYS A 255 0.58 -18.53 11.92
CA LYS A 255 -0.54 -19.35 12.42
C LYS A 255 -1.59 -19.56 11.34
N LEU A 256 -1.92 -18.51 10.54
CA LEU A 256 -2.86 -18.62 9.41
C LEU A 256 -2.31 -19.52 8.29
N ALA A 257 -1.01 -19.52 8.07
CA ALA A 257 -0.36 -20.45 7.15
C ALA A 257 -0.49 -21.90 7.64
N LYS A 258 -0.15 -22.15 8.92
CA LYS A 258 -0.20 -23.49 9.51
C LYS A 258 -1.60 -24.10 9.58
N ASN A 259 -2.63 -23.28 9.85
CA ASN A 259 -4.01 -23.78 10.00
C ASN A 259 -4.80 -23.79 8.67
N GLY A 260 -4.17 -23.50 7.53
CA GLY A 260 -4.77 -23.53 6.20
C GLY A 260 -5.65 -22.31 5.86
N THR A 261 -5.79 -21.32 6.75
CA THR A 261 -6.57 -20.11 6.46
C THR A 261 -5.93 -19.29 5.35
N LEU A 262 -4.59 -19.11 5.38
CA LEU A 262 -3.86 -18.40 4.33
C LEU A 262 -4.02 -19.11 2.97
N THR A 263 -3.97 -20.44 2.93
CA THR A 263 -4.20 -21.24 1.72
C THR A 263 -5.59 -20.97 1.14
N LYS A 264 -6.62 -20.91 1.98
CA LYS A 264 -8.00 -20.60 1.53
C LYS A 264 -8.11 -19.18 0.97
N ILE A 265 -7.48 -18.19 1.61
CA ILE A 265 -7.47 -16.80 1.13
C ILE A 265 -6.71 -16.72 -0.21
N ASN A 266 -5.54 -17.36 -0.34
CA ASN A 266 -4.80 -17.42 -1.58
C ASN A 266 -5.64 -18.02 -2.71
N HIS A 267 -6.27 -19.17 -2.46
CA HIS A 267 -7.10 -19.84 -3.46
C HIS A 267 -8.31 -19.00 -3.88
N LYS A 268 -8.96 -18.32 -2.94
CA LYS A 268 -10.10 -17.43 -3.23
C LYS A 268 -9.74 -16.33 -4.24
N TRP A 269 -8.57 -15.74 -4.13
CA TRP A 269 -8.20 -14.56 -4.90
C TRP A 269 -7.35 -14.85 -6.13
N PHE A 270 -6.49 -15.87 -6.05
CA PHE A 270 -5.50 -16.19 -7.09
C PHE A 270 -5.62 -17.61 -7.63
N GLY A 271 -6.54 -18.43 -7.12
CA GLY A 271 -6.57 -19.85 -7.43
C GLY A 271 -5.25 -20.51 -6.98
N ASN A 272 -4.63 -21.27 -7.88
CA ASN A 272 -3.35 -21.95 -7.59
C ASN A 272 -2.11 -21.12 -7.98
N LYS A 273 -2.30 -19.83 -8.35
CA LYS A 273 -1.22 -18.99 -8.88
C LYS A 273 -0.51 -18.14 -7.83
N ALA A 274 -0.99 -18.11 -6.58
CA ALA A 274 -0.36 -17.32 -5.53
C ALA A 274 0.97 -17.93 -5.07
N GLU A 275 2.02 -17.14 -5.08
CA GLU A 275 3.32 -17.53 -4.54
C GLU A 275 3.54 -16.90 -3.17
N SER A 276 3.22 -17.63 -2.12
CA SER A 276 3.44 -17.20 -0.73
C SER A 276 4.59 -17.98 -0.09
N PRO A 277 5.65 -17.31 0.39
CA PRO A 277 6.74 -17.99 1.08
C PRO A 277 6.31 -18.61 2.41
N LEU A 278 5.22 -18.12 3.00
CA LEU A 278 4.65 -18.67 4.23
C LEU A 278 4.00 -20.06 4.05
N LEU A 279 3.68 -20.42 2.79
CA LEU A 279 3.10 -21.72 2.42
C LEU A 279 4.11 -22.69 1.83
N GLN A 280 5.31 -22.22 1.51
CA GLN A 280 6.38 -23.11 1.09
C GLN A 280 6.83 -23.91 2.30
N THR A 281 6.56 -25.22 2.31
CA THR A 281 7.20 -26.15 3.24
C THR A 281 8.70 -25.99 3.08
N LYS A 282 9.43 -25.69 4.16
CA LYS A 282 10.88 -25.90 4.18
C LYS A 282 11.08 -27.35 3.74
N LYS A 283 11.67 -27.54 2.55
CA LYS A 283 12.29 -28.82 2.23
C LYS A 283 13.47 -28.90 3.20
N ASP A 284 13.28 -29.66 4.29
CA ASP A 284 14.37 -30.09 5.14
C ASP A 284 15.33 -30.95 4.37
#